data_7bfba41df63d47c5ee85e72cc39f876e
#
_entry.id   7bfba41df63d47c5ee85e72cc39f876e
#
_cell.length_a   1.000
_cell.length_b   1.000
_cell.length_c   1.000
_cell.angle_alpha   90.00
_cell.angle_beta   90.00
_cell.angle_gamma   90.00
#
_symmetry.space_group_name_H-M   'P 1'
#
loop_
_entity.id
_entity.type
_entity.pdbx_description
1 polymer ?
#
loop_
_entity_poly.entity_id
_entity_poly.type
_entity_poly.pdbx_seq_one_letter_code
_entity_poly.pdbx_strand_id
1 'polypeptide(L)'
;MEKGENVMSSYKVFTVNPGSTSTKIALFQGGEKIFSANVSHDAEVLAQYQSLEEQLQYRNGTIHQLLEENRVDLSGLDACVGRGGGLLAMEGGVYEIDDLVLDHSIHAAIGVVHPASLGPSIAKQFADRYGAKAYVVNPPDVDELQDLARLTGIRGVYRVIHLHALNLKETAIRHAGKMGRKYEECNFVVCHIGGGISVSAHRKGRMIDGYDIVGGEGPMAPTRCGSISVADLLEYAKGHELKDLKQLCTKSVGFVSHLGVSDAREVIRRAGEGDKYAELVWNTMIYQIEKGIGAMAAALHGNVDGILLGGGMVYSENLVGQIKEACEFIAPVSAYPGEFEMEAMASGAERVLDGVEAVKKYTGMCSFTGFDFA
;
A
#
# COMPACT_ATOMS: atom_id res chain seq x y z
N MET A 1 37.75 18.97 -0.85
CA MET A 1 36.44 18.32 -0.57
C MET A 1 36.07 17.57 -1.82
N GLU A 2 36.43 16.29 -1.85
CA GLU A 2 36.11 15.37 -2.94
C GLU A 2 34.58 15.17 -2.96
N LYS A 3 33.99 15.43 -4.13
CA LYS A 3 32.63 15.00 -4.42
C LYS A 3 32.67 13.46 -4.43
N GLY A 4 32.11 12.83 -3.41
CA GLY A 4 31.86 11.40 -3.45
C GLY A 4 31.03 11.10 -4.69
N GLU A 5 31.64 10.41 -5.65
CA GLU A 5 30.91 9.74 -6.72
C GLU A 5 29.89 8.82 -6.04
N ASN A 6 28.62 9.07 -6.28
CA ASN A 6 27.54 8.17 -5.93
C ASN A 6 27.79 6.91 -6.78
N VAL A 7 28.49 5.92 -6.24
CA VAL A 7 28.60 4.60 -6.86
C VAL A 7 27.18 4.06 -6.80
N MET A 8 26.46 4.11 -7.92
CA MET A 8 25.17 3.44 -8.06
C MET A 8 25.38 1.98 -7.69
N SER A 9 24.69 1.50 -6.68
CA SER A 9 24.77 0.11 -6.26
C SER A 9 24.46 -0.79 -7.44
N SER A 10 25.28 -1.80 -7.67
CA SER A 10 25.11 -2.72 -8.81
C SER A 10 24.19 -3.90 -8.46
N TYR A 11 23.42 -3.80 -7.36
CA TYR A 11 22.60 -4.90 -6.86
C TYR A 11 21.54 -5.33 -7.86
N LYS A 12 21.34 -6.65 -7.93
CA LYS A 12 20.32 -7.30 -8.74
C LYS A 12 19.19 -7.79 -7.83
N VAL A 13 18.02 -7.19 -7.97
CA VAL A 13 16.89 -7.41 -7.08
C VAL A 13 15.67 -7.90 -7.87
N PHE A 14 15.13 -9.05 -7.47
CA PHE A 14 13.90 -9.60 -8.03
C PHE A 14 12.72 -9.33 -7.10
N THR A 15 11.63 -8.77 -7.64
CA THR A 15 10.44 -8.40 -6.85
C THR A 15 9.20 -9.14 -7.33
N VAL A 16 8.33 -9.56 -6.39
CA VAL A 16 7.11 -10.33 -6.66
C VAL A 16 5.92 -9.76 -5.90
N ASN A 17 4.85 -9.45 -6.63
CA ASN A 17 3.60 -8.93 -6.07
C ASN A 17 2.40 -9.76 -6.56
N PRO A 18 1.97 -10.79 -5.82
CA PRO A 18 0.80 -11.59 -6.15
C PRO A 18 -0.50 -10.81 -5.92
N GLY A 19 -1.32 -10.70 -6.97
CA GLY A 19 -2.68 -10.20 -6.93
C GLY A 19 -3.71 -11.32 -7.08
N SER A 20 -5.01 -10.97 -7.13
CA SER A 20 -6.10 -11.94 -7.20
C SER A 20 -6.01 -12.85 -8.44
N THR A 21 -5.89 -12.27 -9.63
CA THR A 21 -5.85 -13.00 -10.91
C THR A 21 -4.54 -12.83 -11.67
N SER A 22 -3.52 -12.22 -11.04
CA SER A 22 -2.22 -12.05 -11.68
C SER A 22 -1.11 -11.95 -10.62
N THR A 23 0.13 -12.09 -11.07
CA THR A 23 1.33 -11.82 -10.27
C THR A 23 2.22 -10.87 -11.04
N LYS A 24 2.45 -9.68 -10.52
CA LYS A 24 3.44 -8.76 -11.08
C LYS A 24 4.83 -9.20 -10.63
N ILE A 25 5.78 -9.25 -11.56
CA ILE A 25 7.19 -9.49 -11.28
C ILE A 25 8.04 -8.42 -11.93
N ALA A 26 9.17 -8.09 -11.32
CA ALA A 26 10.17 -7.23 -11.95
C ALA A 26 11.58 -7.60 -11.49
N LEU A 27 12.55 -7.33 -12.37
CA LEU A 27 13.97 -7.46 -12.10
C LEU A 27 14.61 -6.08 -12.22
N PHE A 28 15.35 -5.70 -11.20
CA PHE A 28 16.09 -4.46 -11.12
C PHE A 28 17.59 -4.74 -11.09
N GLN A 29 18.36 -3.84 -11.66
CA GLN A 29 19.82 -3.85 -11.56
C GLN A 29 20.32 -2.41 -11.44
N GLY A 30 21.01 -2.12 -10.34
CA GLY A 30 21.51 -0.77 -10.07
C GLY A 30 20.39 0.28 -9.96
N GLY A 31 19.23 -0.07 -9.40
CA GLY A 31 18.06 0.79 -9.31
C GLY A 31 17.22 0.90 -10.58
N GLU A 32 17.71 0.39 -11.71
CA GLU A 32 16.98 0.40 -12.98
C GLU A 32 16.17 -0.88 -13.18
N LYS A 33 14.92 -0.74 -13.61
CA LYS A 33 14.04 -1.86 -13.93
C LYS A 33 14.39 -2.42 -15.32
N ILE A 34 15.12 -3.55 -15.34
CA ILE A 34 15.59 -4.20 -16.56
C ILE A 34 14.59 -5.20 -17.14
N PHE A 35 13.65 -5.68 -16.33
CA PHE A 35 12.55 -6.55 -16.79
C PHE A 35 11.32 -6.34 -15.90
N SER A 36 10.13 -6.46 -16.49
CA SER A 36 8.89 -6.56 -15.74
C SER A 36 7.81 -7.26 -16.54
N ALA A 37 6.96 -8.02 -15.84
CA ALA A 37 5.82 -8.69 -16.44
C ALA A 37 4.66 -8.76 -15.44
N ASN A 38 3.45 -8.85 -16.00
CA ASN A 38 2.24 -9.18 -15.27
C ASN A 38 1.80 -10.58 -15.71
N VAL A 39 2.09 -11.57 -14.87
CA VAL A 39 1.75 -12.98 -15.09
C VAL A 39 0.28 -13.17 -14.81
N SER A 40 -0.53 -13.35 -15.82
CA SER A 40 -1.96 -13.64 -15.66
C SER A 40 -2.19 -15.08 -15.22
N HIS A 41 -3.12 -15.28 -14.31
CA HIS A 41 -3.56 -16.59 -13.83
C HIS A 41 -5.00 -16.81 -14.24
N ASP A 42 -5.29 -17.99 -14.77
CA ASP A 42 -6.64 -18.37 -15.14
C ASP A 42 -7.52 -18.45 -13.88
N ALA A 43 -8.64 -17.71 -13.90
CA ALA A 43 -9.55 -17.66 -12.77
C ALA A 43 -10.24 -19.00 -12.50
N GLU A 44 -10.51 -19.81 -13.52
CA GLU A 44 -11.10 -21.14 -13.38
C GLU A 44 -10.10 -22.11 -12.76
N VAL A 45 -8.81 -21.99 -13.09
CA VAL A 45 -7.74 -22.76 -12.44
C VAL A 45 -7.58 -22.35 -10.99
N LEU A 46 -7.53 -21.02 -10.71
CA LEU A 46 -7.42 -20.54 -9.34
C LEU A 46 -8.60 -20.97 -8.45
N ALA A 47 -9.81 -21.04 -9.01
CA ALA A 47 -11.01 -21.45 -8.28
C ALA A 47 -11.02 -22.94 -7.88
N GLN A 48 -10.12 -23.78 -8.42
CA GLN A 48 -9.99 -25.18 -8.06
C GLN A 48 -9.23 -25.40 -6.74
N TYR A 49 -8.45 -24.39 -6.30
CA TYR A 49 -7.70 -24.44 -5.08
C TYR A 49 -8.55 -24.01 -3.87
N GLN A 50 -8.46 -24.76 -2.77
CA GLN A 50 -9.22 -24.49 -1.56
C GLN A 50 -8.54 -23.47 -0.63
N SER A 51 -7.22 -23.31 -0.79
CA SER A 51 -6.42 -22.39 0.01
C SER A 51 -5.43 -21.60 -0.85
N LEU A 52 -4.87 -20.52 -0.29
CA LEU A 52 -3.77 -19.79 -0.93
C LEU A 52 -2.50 -20.63 -1.04
N GLU A 53 -2.22 -21.46 -0.05
CA GLU A 53 -1.04 -22.33 -0.04
C GLU A 53 -1.03 -23.29 -1.23
N GLU A 54 -2.18 -23.86 -1.57
CA GLU A 54 -2.33 -24.74 -2.74
C GLU A 54 -2.03 -24.01 -4.06
N GLN A 55 -2.27 -22.67 -4.14
CA GLN A 55 -1.96 -21.87 -5.32
C GLN A 55 -0.45 -21.61 -5.51
N LEU A 56 0.36 -21.79 -4.46
CA LEU A 56 1.77 -21.41 -4.46
C LEU A 56 2.56 -22.10 -5.59
N GLN A 57 2.39 -23.41 -5.73
CA GLN A 57 3.11 -24.19 -6.74
C GLN A 57 2.71 -23.79 -8.17
N TYR A 58 1.42 -23.61 -8.40
CA TYR A 58 0.90 -23.16 -9.68
C TYR A 58 1.45 -21.78 -10.06
N ARG A 59 1.39 -20.82 -9.13
CA ARG A 59 1.90 -19.46 -9.37
C ARG A 59 3.40 -19.44 -9.63
N ASN A 60 4.18 -20.18 -8.85
CA ASN A 60 5.61 -20.32 -9.06
C ASN A 60 5.95 -20.95 -10.42
N GLY A 61 5.26 -22.02 -10.79
CA GLY A 61 5.44 -22.66 -12.10
C GLY A 61 5.19 -21.69 -13.24
N THR A 62 4.10 -20.93 -13.18
CA THR A 62 3.76 -19.92 -14.19
C THR A 62 4.82 -18.80 -14.27
N ILE A 63 5.34 -18.34 -13.12
CA ILE A 63 6.42 -17.33 -13.09
C ILE A 63 7.69 -17.89 -13.74
N HIS A 64 8.09 -19.12 -13.37
CA HIS A 64 9.29 -19.77 -13.96
C HIS A 64 9.17 -19.93 -15.47
N GLN A 65 8.04 -20.42 -15.95
CA GLN A 65 7.79 -20.57 -17.38
C GLN A 65 7.95 -19.23 -18.11
N LEU A 66 7.34 -18.15 -17.58
CA LEU A 66 7.42 -16.83 -18.19
C LEU A 66 8.84 -16.28 -18.22
N LEU A 67 9.62 -16.49 -17.15
CA LEU A 67 11.03 -16.08 -17.09
C LEU A 67 11.88 -16.83 -18.11
N GLU A 68 11.66 -18.14 -18.27
CA GLU A 68 12.35 -18.97 -19.28
C GLU A 68 12.00 -18.55 -20.71
N GLU A 69 10.72 -18.35 -21.02
CA GLU A 69 10.24 -17.89 -22.34
C GLU A 69 10.87 -16.53 -22.72
N ASN A 70 11.05 -15.65 -21.75
CA ASN A 70 11.68 -14.33 -21.96
C ASN A 70 13.21 -14.34 -21.79
N ARG A 71 13.81 -15.50 -21.53
CA ARG A 71 15.26 -15.66 -21.32
C ARG A 71 15.82 -14.71 -20.26
N VAL A 72 15.05 -14.52 -19.17
CA VAL A 72 15.48 -13.66 -18.06
C VAL A 72 16.52 -14.40 -17.21
N ASP A 73 17.72 -13.84 -17.16
CA ASP A 73 18.79 -14.38 -16.33
C ASP A 73 18.65 -13.87 -14.89
N LEU A 74 18.44 -14.78 -13.94
CA LEU A 74 18.40 -14.49 -12.51
C LEU A 74 19.68 -14.88 -11.76
N SER A 75 20.74 -15.26 -12.49
CA SER A 75 22.04 -15.53 -11.84
C SER A 75 22.59 -14.26 -11.19
N GLY A 76 23.26 -14.42 -10.05
CA GLY A 76 23.84 -13.29 -9.32
C GLY A 76 22.80 -12.36 -8.67
N LEU A 77 21.62 -12.86 -8.33
CA LEU A 77 20.66 -12.11 -7.50
C LEU A 77 21.26 -11.84 -6.12
N ASP A 78 21.13 -10.58 -5.67
CA ASP A 78 21.48 -10.15 -4.31
C ASP A 78 20.30 -10.28 -3.37
N ALA A 79 19.08 -9.95 -3.85
CA ALA A 79 17.87 -10.05 -3.06
C ALA A 79 16.64 -10.42 -3.88
N CYS A 80 15.69 -11.10 -3.23
CA CYS A 80 14.32 -11.30 -3.68
C CYS A 80 13.36 -10.63 -2.68
N VAL A 81 12.37 -9.88 -3.18
CA VAL A 81 11.43 -9.16 -2.32
C VAL A 81 9.99 -9.56 -2.65
N GLY A 82 9.27 -10.04 -1.64
CA GLY A 82 7.85 -10.37 -1.74
C GLY A 82 6.97 -9.23 -1.22
N ARG A 83 5.85 -8.96 -1.92
CA ARG A 83 4.79 -8.12 -1.35
C ARG A 83 4.19 -8.86 -0.16
N GLY A 84 4.36 -8.35 1.01
CA GLY A 84 3.84 -8.96 2.23
C GLY A 84 2.33 -8.79 2.38
N GLY A 85 1.81 -9.46 3.39
CA GLY A 85 0.42 -9.42 3.83
C GLY A 85 0.12 -10.60 4.74
N GLY A 86 -0.93 -10.49 5.57
CA GLY A 86 -1.34 -11.53 6.51
C GLY A 86 -0.50 -11.59 7.79
N LEU A 87 0.45 -10.69 7.97
CA LEU A 87 1.27 -10.59 9.18
C LEU A 87 0.51 -9.86 10.29
N LEU A 88 0.91 -10.06 11.53
CA LEU A 88 0.41 -9.23 12.62
C LEU A 88 0.93 -7.79 12.48
N ALA A 89 0.15 -6.84 13.03
CA ALA A 89 0.49 -5.41 12.98
C ALA A 89 1.92 -5.14 13.47
N MET A 90 2.69 -4.40 12.67
CA MET A 90 4.12 -4.22 12.87
C MET A 90 4.59 -2.82 12.46
N GLU A 91 5.79 -2.42 12.89
CA GLU A 91 6.39 -1.17 12.44
C GLU A 91 6.82 -1.24 10.96
N GLY A 92 6.93 -0.09 10.31
CA GLY A 92 7.49 0.01 8.96
C GLY A 92 8.98 -0.35 8.92
N GLY A 93 9.45 -0.79 7.75
CA GLY A 93 10.84 -1.16 7.49
C GLY A 93 10.98 -2.34 6.55
N VAL A 94 12.21 -2.83 6.46
CA VAL A 94 12.58 -4.01 5.68
C VAL A 94 12.80 -5.19 6.63
N TYR A 95 12.09 -6.27 6.40
CA TYR A 95 12.13 -7.46 7.25
C TYR A 95 12.70 -8.65 6.49
N GLU A 96 13.60 -9.41 7.13
CA GLU A 96 14.06 -10.68 6.62
C GLU A 96 12.91 -11.70 6.63
N ILE A 97 12.80 -12.49 5.57
CA ILE A 97 11.81 -13.56 5.48
C ILE A 97 12.40 -14.79 6.17
N ASP A 98 11.95 -15.05 7.39
CA ASP A 98 12.21 -16.27 8.16
C ASP A 98 10.96 -17.18 8.22
N ASP A 99 11.08 -18.31 8.89
CA ASP A 99 9.99 -19.30 9.01
C ASP A 99 8.73 -18.70 9.65
N LEU A 100 8.88 -17.75 10.58
CA LEU A 100 7.74 -17.09 11.24
C LEU A 100 7.00 -16.15 10.28
N VAL A 101 7.72 -15.41 9.43
CA VAL A 101 7.12 -14.60 8.37
C VAL A 101 6.36 -15.48 7.39
N LEU A 102 6.93 -16.62 7.00
CA LEU A 102 6.29 -17.57 6.07
C LEU A 102 5.01 -18.14 6.67
N ASP A 103 5.06 -18.63 7.90
CA ASP A 103 3.92 -19.23 8.61
C ASP A 103 2.79 -18.21 8.77
N HIS A 104 3.07 -17.05 9.34
CA HIS A 104 2.06 -16.01 9.58
C HIS A 104 1.46 -15.44 8.30
N SER A 105 2.27 -15.27 7.25
CA SER A 105 1.78 -14.80 5.95
C SER A 105 0.81 -15.79 5.31
N ILE A 106 1.18 -17.06 5.19
CA ILE A 106 0.39 -18.07 4.48
C ILE A 106 -0.93 -18.37 5.21
N HIS A 107 -0.88 -18.40 6.57
CA HIS A 107 -2.04 -18.66 7.42
C HIS A 107 -2.84 -17.39 7.77
N ALA A 108 -2.44 -16.22 7.25
CA ALA A 108 -3.09 -14.93 7.49
C ALA A 108 -3.31 -14.66 8.99
N ALA A 109 -2.22 -14.59 9.78
CA ALA A 109 -2.27 -14.43 11.23
C ALA A 109 -3.10 -13.22 11.69
N ILE A 110 -3.18 -12.16 10.87
CA ILE A 110 -4.06 -10.99 11.10
C ILE A 110 -5.55 -11.27 10.78
N GLY A 111 -5.88 -12.42 10.23
CA GLY A 111 -7.24 -12.79 9.85
C GLY A 111 -7.72 -12.26 8.48
N VAL A 112 -6.85 -11.60 7.72
CA VAL A 112 -7.17 -11.09 6.38
C VAL A 112 -6.46 -11.94 5.33
N VAL A 113 -7.22 -12.74 4.59
CA VAL A 113 -6.70 -13.60 3.52
C VAL A 113 -6.64 -12.82 2.22
N HIS A 114 -5.44 -12.62 1.68
CA HIS A 114 -5.21 -11.94 0.41
C HIS A 114 -4.04 -12.59 -0.35
N PRO A 115 -4.08 -12.72 -1.70
CA PRO A 115 -2.99 -13.34 -2.47
C PRO A 115 -1.60 -12.75 -2.27
N ALA A 116 -1.49 -11.47 -1.87
CA ALA A 116 -0.21 -10.85 -1.52
C ALA A 116 0.54 -11.61 -0.41
N SER A 117 -0.18 -12.35 0.43
CA SER A 117 0.41 -13.22 1.48
C SER A 117 1.28 -14.35 0.92
N LEU A 118 1.16 -14.69 -0.37
CA LEU A 118 2.04 -15.62 -1.06
C LEU A 118 3.40 -15.00 -1.45
N GLY A 119 3.48 -13.66 -1.44
CA GLY A 119 4.69 -12.93 -1.85
C GLY A 119 5.95 -13.37 -1.09
N PRO A 120 5.94 -13.47 0.25
CA PRO A 120 7.08 -13.94 1.02
C PRO A 120 7.53 -15.36 0.63
N SER A 121 6.59 -16.29 0.47
CA SER A 121 6.89 -17.69 0.10
C SER A 121 7.48 -17.79 -1.30
N ILE A 122 6.97 -17.02 -2.27
CA ILE A 122 7.51 -16.97 -3.63
C ILE A 122 8.92 -16.36 -3.60
N ALA A 123 9.10 -15.21 -2.95
CA ALA A 123 10.39 -14.54 -2.85
C ALA A 123 11.45 -15.42 -2.18
N LYS A 124 11.09 -16.13 -1.11
CA LYS A 124 11.99 -17.05 -0.41
C LYS A 124 12.44 -18.21 -1.30
N GLN A 125 11.54 -18.83 -2.07
CA GLN A 125 11.90 -19.93 -2.99
C GLN A 125 12.86 -19.46 -4.09
N PHE A 126 12.66 -18.26 -4.64
CA PHE A 126 13.63 -17.68 -5.60
C PHE A 126 14.96 -17.36 -4.91
N ALA A 127 14.93 -16.77 -3.73
CA ALA A 127 16.15 -16.45 -2.98
C ALA A 127 16.98 -17.69 -2.68
N ASP A 128 16.36 -18.75 -2.20
CA ASP A 128 17.04 -20.04 -1.87
C ASP A 128 17.65 -20.68 -3.13
N ARG A 129 16.95 -20.63 -4.26
CA ARG A 129 17.42 -21.18 -5.53
C ARG A 129 18.65 -20.46 -6.08
N TYR A 130 18.76 -19.15 -5.88
CA TYR A 130 19.83 -18.33 -6.44
C TYR A 130 20.85 -17.84 -5.40
N GLY A 131 20.72 -18.27 -4.13
CA GLY A 131 21.63 -17.89 -3.05
C GLY A 131 21.51 -16.42 -2.61
N ALA A 132 20.35 -15.80 -2.83
CA ALA A 132 20.05 -14.41 -2.51
C ALA A 132 19.43 -14.23 -1.11
N LYS A 133 19.32 -12.98 -0.65
CA LYS A 133 18.55 -12.63 0.53
C LYS A 133 17.05 -12.53 0.19
N ALA A 134 16.17 -12.79 1.17
CA ALA A 134 14.73 -12.65 1.00
C ALA A 134 14.14 -11.63 1.96
N TYR A 135 13.35 -10.67 1.44
CA TYR A 135 12.81 -9.58 2.22
C TYR A 135 11.32 -9.31 1.96
N VAL A 136 10.68 -8.71 2.98
CA VAL A 136 9.40 -7.99 2.87
C VAL A 136 9.66 -6.53 3.22
N VAL A 137 9.08 -5.61 2.43
CA VAL A 137 9.27 -4.16 2.60
C VAL A 137 7.92 -3.50 2.87
N ASN A 138 7.79 -2.82 4.01
CA ASN A 138 6.60 -2.06 4.39
C ASN A 138 5.29 -2.77 3.99
N PRO A 139 4.98 -3.97 4.54
CA PRO A 139 3.77 -4.70 4.18
C PRO A 139 2.50 -3.90 4.53
N PRO A 140 1.32 -4.29 4.03
CA PRO A 140 0.07 -3.60 4.38
C PRO A 140 -0.27 -3.66 5.87
N ASP A 141 0.38 -4.56 6.60
CA ASP A 141 0.23 -4.79 8.05
C ASP A 141 1.00 -3.76 8.91
N VAL A 142 1.62 -2.74 8.29
CA VAL A 142 2.30 -1.66 9.02
C VAL A 142 1.30 -0.82 9.78
N ASP A 143 1.43 -0.80 11.11
CA ASP A 143 0.66 0.02 12.04
C ASP A 143 1.60 0.77 13.00
N GLU A 144 1.75 2.07 12.77
CA GLU A 144 2.60 2.98 13.54
C GLU A 144 1.79 4.12 14.19
N LEU A 145 0.47 3.94 14.35
CA LEU A 145 -0.39 4.95 14.98
C LEU A 145 0.17 5.39 16.33
N GLN A 146 0.18 6.71 16.57
CA GLN A 146 0.42 7.25 17.89
C GLN A 146 -0.76 6.97 18.84
N ASP A 147 -0.54 6.98 20.14
CA ASP A 147 -1.56 6.64 21.14
C ASP A 147 -2.83 7.48 21.02
N LEU A 148 -2.68 8.79 20.76
CA LEU A 148 -3.81 9.70 20.56
C LEU A 148 -4.70 9.35 19.37
N ALA A 149 -4.15 8.66 18.37
CA ALA A 149 -4.89 8.22 17.19
C ALA A 149 -5.64 6.90 17.40
N ARG A 150 -5.42 6.19 18.51
CA ARG A 150 -5.97 4.85 18.74
C ARG A 150 -7.28 4.84 19.49
N LEU A 151 -7.52 5.80 20.39
CA LEU A 151 -8.74 5.78 21.19
C LEU A 151 -9.98 6.16 20.38
N THR A 152 -11.06 5.40 20.59
CA THR A 152 -12.40 5.75 20.12
C THR A 152 -13.27 6.23 21.27
N GLY A 153 -14.50 6.62 21.01
CA GLY A 153 -15.48 6.96 22.03
C GLY A 153 -15.99 5.76 22.84
N ILE A 154 -15.57 4.54 22.53
CA ILE A 154 -16.01 3.31 23.19
C ILE A 154 -14.80 2.67 23.89
N ARG A 155 -14.88 2.51 25.21
CA ARG A 155 -13.84 1.86 25.99
C ARG A 155 -13.58 0.43 25.49
N GLY A 156 -12.29 0.10 25.25
CA GLY A 156 -11.88 -1.21 24.76
C GLY A 156 -12.00 -1.42 23.25
N VAL A 157 -12.51 -0.41 22.51
CA VAL A 157 -12.50 -0.39 21.05
C VAL A 157 -11.44 0.59 20.59
N TYR A 158 -10.38 0.06 19.97
CA TYR A 158 -9.24 0.83 19.49
C TYR A 158 -9.23 0.88 17.97
N ARG A 159 -8.72 1.99 17.41
CA ARG A 159 -8.44 2.08 15.99
C ARG A 159 -7.19 1.23 15.68
N VAL A 160 -7.29 0.51 14.61
CA VAL A 160 -6.19 -0.14 13.89
C VAL A 160 -6.08 0.50 12.52
N ILE A 161 -5.01 0.24 11.79
CA ILE A 161 -4.83 0.89 10.50
C ILE A 161 -4.32 -0.10 9.46
N HIS A 162 -4.95 -0.08 8.28
CA HIS A 162 -4.46 -0.72 7.07
C HIS A 162 -4.36 0.34 5.97
N LEU A 163 -3.16 0.55 5.47
CA LEU A 163 -2.84 1.56 4.46
C LEU A 163 -2.03 0.96 3.31
N HIS A 164 -1.89 1.72 2.25
CA HIS A 164 -0.92 1.43 1.19
C HIS A 164 0.51 1.78 1.65
N ALA A 165 0.95 1.21 2.79
CA ALA A 165 2.16 1.59 3.51
C ALA A 165 3.41 1.65 2.62
N LEU A 166 3.60 0.65 1.74
CA LEU A 166 4.71 0.59 0.81
C LEU A 166 4.78 1.84 -0.09
N ASN A 167 3.67 2.18 -0.76
CA ASN A 167 3.60 3.33 -1.65
C ASN A 167 3.72 4.66 -0.90
N LEU A 168 3.06 4.77 0.27
CA LEU A 168 3.07 5.99 1.07
C LEU A 168 4.49 6.30 1.58
N LYS A 169 5.16 5.32 2.17
CA LYS A 169 6.53 5.50 2.69
C LYS A 169 7.53 5.73 1.57
N GLU A 170 7.45 5.00 0.47
CA GLU A 170 8.36 5.20 -0.65
C GLU A 170 8.19 6.58 -1.28
N THR A 171 6.94 7.08 -1.43
CA THR A 171 6.69 8.44 -1.91
C THR A 171 7.33 9.48 -0.99
N ALA A 172 7.21 9.30 0.34
CA ALA A 172 7.83 10.17 1.34
C ALA A 172 9.36 10.13 1.29
N ILE A 173 9.95 8.93 1.21
CA ILE A 173 11.41 8.74 1.11
C ILE A 173 11.96 9.42 -0.15
N ARG A 174 11.33 9.21 -1.30
CA ARG A 174 11.74 9.84 -2.57
C ARG A 174 11.62 11.36 -2.52
N HIS A 175 10.55 11.89 -1.92
CA HIS A 175 10.38 13.33 -1.79
C HIS A 175 11.42 13.93 -0.86
N ALA A 176 11.67 13.34 0.30
CA ALA A 176 12.71 13.77 1.22
C ALA A 176 14.09 13.80 0.54
N GLY A 177 14.42 12.75 -0.23
CA GLY A 177 15.67 12.69 -1.02
C GLY A 177 15.79 13.83 -2.04
N LYS A 178 14.69 14.19 -2.73
CA LYS A 178 14.67 15.36 -3.64
C LYS A 178 14.90 16.68 -2.90
N MET A 179 14.47 16.77 -1.63
CA MET A 179 14.75 17.92 -0.76
C MET A 179 16.17 17.92 -0.18
N GLY A 180 16.98 16.89 -0.44
CA GLY A 180 18.30 16.71 0.16
C GLY A 180 18.24 16.37 1.66
N ARG A 181 17.12 15.80 2.12
CA ARG A 181 16.87 15.44 3.53
C ARG A 181 16.58 13.95 3.66
N LYS A 182 16.71 13.43 4.88
CA LYS A 182 16.24 12.07 5.20
C LYS A 182 14.75 12.10 5.54
N TYR A 183 14.04 11.00 5.29
CA TYR A 183 12.63 10.86 5.62
C TYR A 183 12.36 11.06 7.12
N GLU A 184 13.29 10.61 7.98
CA GLU A 184 13.25 10.75 9.43
C GLU A 184 13.42 12.22 9.91
N GLU A 185 13.72 13.13 9.00
CA GLU A 185 13.85 14.57 9.30
C GLU A 185 12.60 15.37 8.87
N CYS A 186 11.66 14.71 8.17
CA CYS A 186 10.53 15.36 7.51
C CYS A 186 9.19 14.99 8.15
N ASN A 187 8.21 15.88 7.94
CA ASN A 187 6.81 15.65 8.23
C ASN A 187 6.00 15.84 6.96
N PHE A 188 5.23 14.84 6.56
CA PHE A 188 4.42 14.89 5.33
C PHE A 188 2.98 14.46 5.60
N VAL A 189 2.06 15.05 4.84
CA VAL A 189 0.77 14.41 4.57
C VAL A 189 0.91 13.64 3.26
N VAL A 190 0.70 12.33 3.27
CA VAL A 190 0.89 11.50 2.09
C VAL A 190 -0.42 10.81 1.73
N CYS A 191 -0.78 10.91 0.44
CA CYS A 191 -1.97 10.30 -0.12
C CYS A 191 -1.59 9.24 -1.15
N HIS A 192 -2.25 8.09 -1.10
CA HIS A 192 -2.31 7.15 -2.21
C HIS A 192 -3.73 7.16 -2.76
N ILE A 193 -3.91 7.56 -4.02
CA ILE A 193 -5.22 7.76 -4.66
C ILE A 193 -5.35 6.80 -5.83
N GLY A 194 -6.02 5.67 -5.58
CA GLY A 194 -6.20 4.56 -6.52
C GLY A 194 -7.54 3.86 -6.31
N GLY A 195 -7.64 2.58 -6.58
CA GLY A 195 -8.84 1.77 -6.31
C GLY A 195 -9.27 1.79 -4.85
N GLY A 196 -8.33 2.01 -3.94
CA GLY A 196 -8.52 2.46 -2.56
C GLY A 196 -7.79 3.77 -2.34
N ILE A 197 -8.20 4.55 -1.33
CA ILE A 197 -7.61 5.85 -1.03
C ILE A 197 -7.09 5.86 0.39
N SER A 198 -5.78 6.09 0.55
CA SER A 198 -5.13 6.31 1.84
C SER A 198 -4.76 7.77 1.99
N VAL A 199 -5.01 8.34 3.16
CA VAL A 199 -4.50 9.65 3.57
C VAL A 199 -3.87 9.48 4.94
N SER A 200 -2.60 9.83 5.10
CA SER A 200 -1.82 9.57 6.32
C SER A 200 -0.91 10.72 6.71
N ALA A 201 -0.70 10.88 8.01
CA ALA A 201 0.23 11.82 8.60
C ALA A 201 1.56 11.12 8.90
N HIS A 202 2.63 11.59 8.30
CA HIS A 202 3.97 11.07 8.50
C HIS A 202 4.78 12.05 9.33
N ARG A 203 5.29 11.61 10.46
CA ARG A 203 6.16 12.39 11.34
C ARG A 203 7.47 11.67 11.59
N LYS A 204 8.57 12.27 11.12
CA LYS A 204 9.93 11.76 11.37
C LYS A 204 10.09 10.28 11.06
N GLY A 205 9.69 9.88 9.83
CA GLY A 205 9.83 8.52 9.34
C GLY A 205 8.69 7.55 9.72
N ARG A 206 7.69 7.98 10.50
CA ARG A 206 6.59 7.12 10.98
C ARG A 206 5.23 7.62 10.50
N MET A 207 4.34 6.69 10.15
CA MET A 207 2.93 6.96 9.85
C MET A 207 2.13 7.03 11.16
N ILE A 208 2.04 8.23 11.76
CA ILE A 208 1.49 8.43 13.11
C ILE A 208 -0.02 8.51 13.18
N ASP A 209 -0.69 8.75 12.06
CA ASP A 209 -2.14 8.76 11.92
C ASP A 209 -2.53 8.51 10.45
N GLY A 210 -3.78 8.13 10.22
CA GLY A 210 -4.37 7.86 8.93
C GLY A 210 -5.74 7.21 9.08
N TYR A 211 -6.32 6.77 7.97
CA TYR A 211 -7.62 6.13 7.96
C TYR A 211 -7.49 4.64 7.64
N ASP A 212 -8.19 3.79 8.40
CA ASP A 212 -8.30 2.36 8.07
C ASP A 212 -9.16 2.16 6.83
N ILE A 213 -8.50 2.00 5.70
CA ILE A 213 -9.17 1.86 4.40
C ILE A 213 -9.85 0.49 4.22
N VAL A 214 -9.53 -0.49 5.04
CA VAL A 214 -10.19 -1.81 5.08
C VAL A 214 -11.36 -1.79 6.05
N GLY A 215 -11.29 -0.97 7.09
CA GLY A 215 -12.36 -0.75 8.06
C GLY A 215 -13.43 0.27 7.64
N GLY A 216 -13.28 0.91 6.47
CA GLY A 216 -14.28 1.87 5.95
C GLY A 216 -14.11 3.30 6.45
N GLU A 217 -12.93 3.66 6.95
CA GLU A 217 -12.63 5.05 7.32
C GLU A 217 -12.13 5.88 6.11
N GLY A 218 -12.17 7.19 6.27
CA GLY A 218 -11.60 8.17 5.35
C GLY A 218 -12.45 8.48 4.13
N PRO A 219 -11.85 8.90 3.01
CA PRO A 219 -12.55 9.23 1.78
C PRO A 219 -13.22 8.02 1.15
N MET A 220 -14.39 8.22 0.52
CA MET A 220 -14.94 7.19 -0.35
C MET A 220 -13.97 6.95 -1.52
N ALA A 221 -13.93 5.71 -1.99
CA ALA A 221 -13.07 5.30 -3.10
C ALA A 221 -13.92 4.58 -4.16
N PRO A 222 -13.37 4.21 -5.33
CA PRO A 222 -14.12 3.52 -6.37
C PRO A 222 -14.95 2.33 -5.89
N THR A 223 -14.46 1.59 -4.89
CA THR A 223 -15.12 0.37 -4.39
C THR A 223 -15.39 0.37 -2.88
N ARG A 224 -15.23 1.53 -2.19
CA ARG A 224 -15.28 1.64 -0.72
C ARG A 224 -16.17 2.79 -0.28
N CYS A 225 -16.90 2.59 0.84
CA CYS A 225 -17.87 3.56 1.33
C CYS A 225 -17.25 4.86 1.86
N GLY A 226 -16.04 4.81 2.42
CA GLY A 226 -15.54 5.90 3.23
C GLY A 226 -16.29 6.06 4.56
N SER A 227 -16.03 7.15 5.25
CA SER A 227 -16.66 7.43 6.54
C SER A 227 -18.16 7.74 6.38
N ILE A 228 -18.97 7.02 7.12
CA ILE A 228 -20.44 7.18 7.19
C ILE A 228 -20.83 7.44 8.65
N SER A 229 -21.88 8.23 8.89
CA SER A 229 -22.39 8.39 10.25
C SER A 229 -22.85 7.04 10.81
N VAL A 230 -22.50 6.75 12.06
CA VAL A 230 -22.87 5.47 12.71
C VAL A 230 -24.38 5.25 12.69
N ALA A 231 -25.18 6.30 12.92
CA ALA A 231 -26.64 6.20 12.91
C ALA A 231 -27.17 5.78 11.52
N ASP A 232 -26.64 6.40 10.45
CA ASP A 232 -27.06 6.10 9.08
C ASP A 232 -26.61 4.68 8.66
N LEU A 233 -25.41 4.26 9.09
CA LEU A 233 -24.95 2.90 8.85
C LEU A 233 -25.82 1.86 9.55
N LEU A 234 -26.21 2.11 10.81
CA LEU A 234 -27.12 1.21 11.56
C LEU A 234 -28.51 1.15 10.92
N GLU A 235 -29.02 2.26 10.39
CA GLU A 235 -30.29 2.28 9.66
C GLU A 235 -30.19 1.49 8.36
N TYR A 236 -29.13 1.73 7.58
CA TYR A 236 -28.85 0.96 6.34
C TYR A 236 -28.70 -0.53 6.62
N ALA A 237 -28.12 -0.90 7.77
CA ALA A 237 -27.88 -2.30 8.13
C ALA A 237 -29.16 -3.10 8.38
N LYS A 238 -30.30 -2.42 8.61
CA LYS A 238 -31.59 -3.09 8.77
C LYS A 238 -31.96 -3.82 7.48
N GLY A 239 -32.11 -5.13 7.58
CA GLY A 239 -32.44 -5.98 6.44
C GLY A 239 -31.23 -6.48 5.61
N HIS A 240 -30.00 -6.19 6.06
CA HIS A 240 -28.77 -6.72 5.44
C HIS A 240 -28.08 -7.72 6.38
N GLU A 241 -27.47 -8.76 5.80
CA GLU A 241 -26.66 -9.68 6.57
C GLU A 241 -25.26 -9.10 6.86
N LEU A 242 -24.68 -9.44 8.01
CA LEU A 242 -23.35 -8.94 8.40
C LEU A 242 -22.26 -9.19 7.36
N LYS A 243 -22.33 -10.34 6.65
CA LYS A 243 -21.37 -10.66 5.59
C LYS A 243 -21.43 -9.66 4.43
N ASP A 244 -22.65 -9.16 4.11
CA ASP A 244 -22.84 -8.19 3.03
C ASP A 244 -22.41 -6.80 3.47
N LEU A 245 -22.68 -6.43 4.74
CA LEU A 245 -22.20 -5.18 5.32
C LEU A 245 -20.68 -5.05 5.32
N LYS A 246 -19.95 -6.14 5.57
CA LYS A 246 -18.48 -6.14 5.49
C LYS A 246 -17.96 -5.77 4.09
N GLN A 247 -18.72 -6.02 3.03
CA GLN A 247 -18.34 -5.67 1.66
C GLN A 247 -18.38 -4.17 1.38
N LEU A 248 -19.10 -3.38 2.20
CA LEU A 248 -19.12 -1.91 2.11
C LEU A 248 -17.72 -1.30 2.24
N CYS A 249 -16.84 -1.94 3.00
CA CYS A 249 -15.48 -1.47 3.22
C CYS A 249 -14.53 -1.84 2.09
N THR A 250 -14.88 -2.75 1.16
CA THR A 250 -13.89 -3.36 0.29
C THR A 250 -14.21 -3.41 -1.20
N LYS A 251 -15.48 -3.59 -1.64
CA LYS A 251 -15.71 -3.90 -3.06
C LYS A 251 -17.06 -3.56 -3.69
N SER A 252 -18.08 -3.17 -2.94
CA SER A 252 -19.45 -3.10 -3.49
C SER A 252 -20.09 -1.72 -3.50
N VAL A 253 -19.35 -0.68 -3.10
CA VAL A 253 -19.85 0.68 -2.91
C VAL A 253 -18.89 1.73 -3.51
N GLY A 254 -19.02 2.98 -3.15
CA GLY A 254 -18.29 4.07 -3.78
C GLY A 254 -18.81 4.31 -5.20
N PHE A 255 -17.92 4.45 -6.19
CA PHE A 255 -18.35 4.63 -7.58
C PHE A 255 -19.23 3.49 -8.08
N VAL A 256 -18.96 2.25 -7.64
CA VAL A 256 -19.78 1.08 -8.03
C VAL A 256 -21.23 1.27 -7.60
N SER A 257 -21.48 1.71 -6.36
CA SER A 257 -22.84 1.92 -5.87
C SER A 257 -23.55 3.10 -6.53
N HIS A 258 -22.80 4.19 -6.80
CA HIS A 258 -23.39 5.40 -7.37
C HIS A 258 -23.54 5.32 -8.90
N LEU A 259 -22.60 4.70 -9.61
CA LEU A 259 -22.46 4.83 -11.06
C LEU A 259 -22.40 3.47 -11.79
N GLY A 260 -22.33 2.37 -11.05
CA GLY A 260 -22.21 1.01 -11.61
C GLY A 260 -20.81 0.68 -12.15
N VAL A 261 -19.81 1.53 -11.94
CA VAL A 261 -18.45 1.37 -12.47
C VAL A 261 -17.41 1.64 -11.39
N SER A 262 -16.27 0.97 -11.45
CA SER A 262 -15.11 1.21 -10.57
C SER A 262 -13.95 1.94 -11.27
N ASP A 263 -14.01 2.06 -12.60
CA ASP A 263 -12.96 2.73 -13.38
C ASP A 263 -13.13 4.25 -13.32
N ALA A 264 -12.20 4.93 -12.64
CA ALA A 264 -12.18 6.38 -12.51
C ALA A 264 -12.13 7.10 -13.88
N ARG A 265 -11.51 6.50 -14.89
CA ARG A 265 -11.44 7.07 -16.24
C ARG A 265 -12.83 7.17 -16.86
N GLU A 266 -13.68 6.16 -16.63
CA GLU A 266 -15.07 6.17 -17.09
C GLU A 266 -15.91 7.23 -16.36
N VAL A 267 -15.69 7.41 -15.05
CA VAL A 267 -16.35 8.47 -14.27
C VAL A 267 -15.97 9.85 -14.79
N ILE A 268 -14.66 10.09 -15.04
CA ILE A 268 -14.14 11.35 -15.60
C ILE A 268 -14.73 11.60 -17.01
N ARG A 269 -14.77 10.57 -17.86
CA ARG A 269 -15.35 10.66 -19.21
C ARG A 269 -16.83 11.07 -19.15
N ARG A 270 -17.63 10.40 -18.33
CA ARG A 270 -19.07 10.70 -18.17
C ARG A 270 -19.28 12.12 -17.64
N ALA A 271 -18.51 12.55 -16.66
CA ALA A 271 -18.56 13.93 -16.15
C ALA A 271 -18.24 14.96 -17.24
N GLY A 272 -17.22 14.71 -18.06
CA GLY A 272 -16.84 15.57 -19.20
C GLY A 272 -17.90 15.61 -20.32
N GLU A 273 -18.70 14.58 -20.47
CA GLU A 273 -19.83 14.52 -21.42
C GLU A 273 -21.13 15.14 -20.86
N GLY A 274 -21.09 15.69 -19.63
CA GLY A 274 -22.20 16.42 -19.02
C GLY A 274 -23.07 15.60 -18.05
N ASP A 275 -22.66 14.39 -17.67
CA ASP A 275 -23.30 13.61 -16.60
C ASP A 275 -23.04 14.31 -15.24
N LYS A 276 -24.01 15.11 -14.79
CA LYS A 276 -23.91 15.89 -13.56
C LYS A 276 -23.79 15.04 -12.31
N TYR A 277 -24.32 13.80 -12.32
CA TYR A 277 -24.19 12.92 -11.18
C TYR A 277 -22.79 12.29 -11.11
N ALA A 278 -22.21 11.89 -12.24
CA ALA A 278 -20.83 11.44 -12.29
C ALA A 278 -19.85 12.55 -11.86
N GLU A 279 -20.09 13.79 -12.29
CA GLU A 279 -19.33 14.97 -11.86
C GLU A 279 -19.41 15.17 -10.34
N LEU A 280 -20.61 15.08 -9.77
CA LEU A 280 -20.82 15.22 -8.32
C LEU A 280 -20.09 14.11 -7.56
N VAL A 281 -20.21 12.86 -7.98
CA VAL A 281 -19.56 11.72 -7.33
C VAL A 281 -18.04 11.86 -7.36
N TRP A 282 -17.47 12.26 -8.51
CA TRP A 282 -16.05 12.52 -8.67
C TRP A 282 -15.55 13.63 -7.74
N ASN A 283 -16.21 14.79 -7.76
CA ASN A 283 -15.86 15.93 -6.94
C ASN A 283 -16.07 15.66 -5.43
N THR A 284 -17.07 14.85 -5.07
CA THR A 284 -17.27 14.43 -3.66
C THR A 284 -16.11 13.61 -3.14
N MET A 285 -15.56 12.69 -3.95
CA MET A 285 -14.37 11.94 -3.58
C MET A 285 -13.17 12.87 -3.33
N ILE A 286 -12.92 13.80 -4.25
CA ILE A 286 -11.84 14.80 -4.12
C ILE A 286 -12.02 15.62 -2.85
N TYR A 287 -13.21 16.18 -2.63
CA TYR A 287 -13.52 16.95 -1.43
C TYR A 287 -13.27 16.17 -0.12
N GLN A 288 -13.58 14.88 -0.10
CA GLN A 288 -13.29 14.04 1.07
C GLN A 288 -11.78 13.80 1.27
N ILE A 289 -11.00 13.72 0.17
CA ILE A 289 -9.53 13.66 0.24
C ILE A 289 -8.97 14.96 0.82
N GLU A 290 -9.44 16.11 0.36
CA GLU A 290 -9.03 17.44 0.84
C GLU A 290 -9.29 17.59 2.34
N LYS A 291 -10.47 17.18 2.82
CA LYS A 291 -10.78 17.14 4.26
C LYS A 291 -9.84 16.21 5.02
N GLY A 292 -9.53 15.06 4.43
CA GLY A 292 -8.59 14.11 5.01
C GLY A 292 -7.19 14.70 5.15
N ILE A 293 -6.71 15.41 4.13
CA ILE A 293 -5.44 16.13 4.16
C ILE A 293 -5.42 17.15 5.31
N GLY A 294 -6.49 17.96 5.45
CA GLY A 294 -6.62 18.91 6.55
C GLY A 294 -6.59 18.26 7.93
N ALA A 295 -7.26 17.11 8.09
CA ALA A 295 -7.24 16.34 9.35
C ALA A 295 -5.84 15.81 9.68
N MET A 296 -5.12 15.28 8.69
CA MET A 296 -3.74 14.78 8.87
C MET A 296 -2.75 15.92 9.13
N ALA A 297 -2.96 17.08 8.54
CA ALA A 297 -2.17 18.28 8.84
C ALA A 297 -2.36 18.73 10.30
N ALA A 298 -3.60 18.63 10.83
CA ALA A 298 -3.87 18.91 12.24
C ALA A 298 -3.18 17.90 13.18
N ALA A 299 -3.12 16.61 12.81
CA ALA A 299 -2.37 15.58 13.55
C ALA A 299 -0.86 15.89 13.62
N LEU A 300 -0.34 16.64 12.63
CA LEU A 300 1.05 17.15 12.59
C LEU A 300 1.19 18.54 13.23
N HIS A 301 0.12 19.08 13.85
CA HIS A 301 0.09 20.44 14.43
C HIS A 301 0.44 21.54 13.41
N GLY A 302 0.10 21.35 12.13
CA GLY A 302 0.44 22.25 11.04
C GLY A 302 1.92 22.26 10.62
N ASN A 303 2.77 21.44 11.25
CA ASN A 303 4.17 21.32 10.89
C ASN A 303 4.31 20.30 9.74
N VAL A 304 4.04 20.74 8.53
CA VAL A 304 3.98 19.92 7.30
C VAL A 304 5.00 20.45 6.31
N ASP A 305 6.01 19.64 5.96
CA ASP A 305 7.02 19.97 4.95
C ASP A 305 6.49 19.84 3.51
N GLY A 306 5.44 19.02 3.31
CA GLY A 306 4.78 18.85 1.99
C GLY A 306 3.57 17.93 2.05
N ILE A 307 2.68 18.10 1.06
CA ILE A 307 1.55 17.20 0.77
C ILE A 307 1.91 16.41 -0.48
N LEU A 308 1.92 15.08 -0.38
CA LEU A 308 2.42 14.19 -1.41
C LEU A 308 1.27 13.33 -1.95
N LEU A 309 1.03 13.39 -3.26
CA LEU A 309 -0.03 12.65 -3.92
C LEU A 309 0.57 11.54 -4.78
N GLY A 310 0.27 10.28 -4.48
CA GLY A 310 0.65 9.10 -5.27
C GLY A 310 -0.58 8.30 -5.70
N GLY A 311 -0.38 7.29 -6.53
CA GLY A 311 -1.43 6.41 -7.03
C GLY A 311 -1.90 6.70 -8.44
N GLY A 312 -2.67 5.77 -9.01
CA GLY A 312 -3.05 5.80 -10.41
C GLY A 312 -3.98 6.96 -10.82
N MET A 313 -4.80 7.48 -9.89
CA MET A 313 -5.68 8.62 -10.20
C MET A 313 -4.93 9.97 -10.24
N VAL A 314 -3.71 10.04 -9.73
CA VAL A 314 -2.88 11.26 -9.75
C VAL A 314 -2.42 11.65 -11.17
N TYR A 315 -2.63 10.79 -12.17
CA TYR A 315 -2.53 11.18 -13.59
C TYR A 315 -3.61 12.21 -14.00
N SER A 316 -4.69 12.36 -13.23
CA SER A 316 -5.73 13.37 -13.50
C SER A 316 -5.27 14.75 -13.05
N GLU A 317 -4.99 15.64 -14.01
CA GLU A 317 -4.64 17.05 -13.75
C GLU A 317 -5.77 17.77 -13.01
N ASN A 318 -7.03 17.43 -13.29
CA ASN A 318 -8.20 17.99 -12.60
C ASN A 318 -8.17 17.64 -11.10
N LEU A 319 -7.91 16.38 -10.73
CA LEU A 319 -7.81 15.96 -9.33
C LEU A 319 -6.64 16.66 -8.62
N VAL A 320 -5.48 16.68 -9.24
CA VAL A 320 -4.28 17.34 -8.67
C VAL A 320 -4.51 18.84 -8.51
N GLY A 321 -5.14 19.49 -9.50
CA GLY A 321 -5.44 20.91 -9.49
C GLY A 321 -6.40 21.29 -8.35
N GLN A 322 -7.49 20.55 -8.17
CA GLN A 322 -8.45 20.79 -7.08
C GLN A 322 -7.80 20.63 -5.71
N ILE A 323 -7.07 19.52 -5.48
CA ILE A 323 -6.38 19.29 -4.20
C ILE A 323 -5.33 20.38 -3.95
N LYS A 324 -4.60 20.81 -4.98
CA LYS A 324 -3.63 21.89 -4.85
C LYS A 324 -4.30 23.19 -4.44
N GLU A 325 -5.35 23.58 -5.15
CA GLU A 325 -6.13 24.80 -4.83
C GLU A 325 -6.67 24.78 -3.39
N ALA A 326 -7.22 23.64 -2.96
CA ALA A 326 -7.82 23.50 -1.65
C ALA A 326 -6.83 23.35 -0.49
N CYS A 327 -5.62 22.83 -0.72
CA CYS A 327 -4.72 22.41 0.35
C CYS A 327 -3.34 23.11 0.35
N GLU A 328 -2.97 23.87 -0.68
CA GLU A 328 -1.64 24.51 -0.78
C GLU A 328 -1.37 25.53 0.33
N PHE A 329 -2.43 26.04 0.99
CA PHE A 329 -2.29 26.90 2.15
C PHE A 329 -1.68 26.18 3.37
N ILE A 330 -1.70 24.84 3.40
CA ILE A 330 -1.10 24.01 4.46
C ILE A 330 0.39 23.83 4.17
N ALA A 331 0.74 23.34 2.99
CA ALA A 331 2.10 23.07 2.54
C ALA A 331 2.14 22.85 1.02
N PRO A 332 3.32 22.92 0.36
CA PRO A 332 3.45 22.64 -1.07
C PRO A 332 2.92 21.24 -1.43
N VAL A 333 2.13 21.16 -2.51
CA VAL A 333 1.58 19.91 -3.03
C VAL A 333 2.46 19.37 -4.15
N SER A 334 2.90 18.12 -4.01
CA SER A 334 3.72 17.43 -5.02
C SER A 334 3.05 16.14 -5.49
N ALA A 335 2.94 15.99 -6.82
CA ALA A 335 2.32 14.83 -7.46
C ALA A 335 3.36 13.80 -7.91
N TYR A 336 3.06 12.53 -7.64
CA TYR A 336 3.81 11.33 -8.02
C TYR A 336 2.86 10.33 -8.69
N PRO A 337 2.46 10.57 -9.96
CA PRO A 337 1.50 9.72 -10.64
C PRO A 337 1.98 8.28 -10.78
N GLY A 338 1.09 7.32 -10.52
CA GLY A 338 1.36 5.89 -10.65
C GLY A 338 1.58 5.18 -9.32
N GLU A 339 1.80 3.88 -9.46
CA GLU A 339 2.11 2.97 -8.35
C GLU A 339 3.56 2.54 -8.46
N PHE A 340 4.31 2.67 -7.36
CA PHE A 340 5.74 2.35 -7.32
C PHE A 340 6.02 1.08 -6.53
N GLU A 341 5.06 0.13 -6.47
CA GLU A 341 5.18 -1.04 -5.59
C GLU A 341 6.42 -1.88 -5.89
N MET A 342 6.70 -2.13 -7.17
CA MET A 342 7.85 -2.95 -7.56
C MET A 342 9.16 -2.20 -7.29
N GLU A 343 9.21 -0.93 -7.64
CA GLU A 343 10.33 -0.03 -7.38
C GLU A 343 10.55 0.17 -5.86
N ALA A 344 9.49 0.31 -5.09
CA ALA A 344 9.55 0.47 -3.63
C ALA A 344 10.10 -0.78 -2.94
N MET A 345 9.71 -1.96 -3.41
CA MET A 345 10.27 -3.23 -2.92
C MET A 345 11.76 -3.34 -3.24
N ALA A 346 12.17 -3.02 -4.47
CA ALA A 346 13.57 -3.05 -4.87
C ALA A 346 14.40 -2.03 -4.08
N SER A 347 13.98 -0.77 -4.03
CA SER A 347 14.66 0.29 -3.28
C SER A 347 14.79 -0.03 -1.79
N GLY A 348 13.80 -0.70 -1.19
CA GLY A 348 13.88 -1.17 0.19
C GLY A 348 15.01 -2.18 0.39
N ALA A 349 15.12 -3.18 -0.48
CA ALA A 349 16.21 -4.14 -0.44
C ALA A 349 17.58 -3.48 -0.66
N GLU A 350 17.69 -2.56 -1.63
CA GLU A 350 18.92 -1.82 -1.91
C GLU A 350 19.37 -1.01 -0.71
N ARG A 351 18.47 -0.30 -0.01
CA ARG A 351 18.82 0.45 1.22
C ARG A 351 19.41 -0.44 2.32
N VAL A 352 18.93 -1.68 2.44
CA VAL A 352 19.48 -2.65 3.40
C VAL A 352 20.83 -3.17 2.92
N LEU A 353 20.99 -3.50 1.65
CA LEU A 353 22.24 -3.99 1.08
C LEU A 353 23.35 -2.93 1.13
N ASP A 354 22.98 -1.66 0.96
CA ASP A 354 23.89 -0.51 1.12
C ASP A 354 24.18 -0.15 2.60
N GLY A 355 23.51 -0.78 3.57
CA GLY A 355 23.64 -0.46 4.99
C GLY A 355 23.04 0.88 5.40
N VAL A 356 22.22 1.50 4.53
CA VAL A 356 21.50 2.77 4.82
C VAL A 356 20.32 2.52 5.75
N GLU A 357 19.65 1.37 5.62
CA GLU A 357 18.55 0.93 6.46
C GLU A 357 18.91 -0.41 7.13
N ALA A 358 18.60 -0.54 8.43
CA ALA A 358 18.81 -1.81 9.12
C ALA A 358 17.70 -2.81 8.79
N VAL A 359 18.08 -4.04 8.45
CA VAL A 359 17.12 -5.13 8.33
C VAL A 359 16.51 -5.43 9.71
N LYS A 360 15.18 -5.59 9.74
CA LYS A 360 14.44 -5.94 10.95
C LYS A 360 14.14 -7.44 10.98
N LYS A 361 13.88 -7.94 12.18
CA LYS A 361 13.36 -9.28 12.42
C LYS A 361 11.90 -9.18 12.84
N TYR A 362 11.04 -9.97 12.19
CA TYR A 362 9.64 -10.07 12.58
C TYR A 362 9.52 -10.86 13.89
N THR A 363 8.78 -10.34 14.85
CA THR A 363 8.68 -10.95 16.19
C THR A 363 7.44 -11.80 16.39
N GLY A 364 6.46 -11.72 15.46
CA GLY A 364 5.16 -12.36 15.65
C GLY A 364 4.30 -11.73 16.76
N MET A 365 4.64 -10.54 17.21
CA MET A 365 3.86 -9.78 18.20
C MET A 365 3.28 -8.52 17.53
N CYS A 366 2.01 -8.21 17.87
CA CYS A 366 1.38 -6.97 17.41
C CYS A 366 2.11 -5.75 17.97
N SER A 367 2.28 -4.71 17.14
CA SER A 367 2.82 -3.42 17.54
C SER A 367 1.95 -2.71 18.59
N PHE A 368 0.68 -3.09 18.68
CA PHE A 368 -0.28 -2.58 19.66
C PHE A 368 -1.28 -3.68 20.06
N THR A 369 -1.46 -3.87 21.36
CA THR A 369 -2.37 -4.88 21.95
C THR A 369 -3.40 -4.27 22.92
N GLY A 370 -3.46 -2.95 22.99
CA GLY A 370 -4.32 -2.21 23.91
C GLY A 370 -3.51 -1.37 24.91
N PHE A 371 -4.23 -0.62 25.73
CA PHE A 371 -3.62 0.16 26.82
C PHE A 371 -3.85 -0.54 28.16
N ASP A 372 -2.78 -0.68 28.94
CA ASP A 372 -2.83 -1.22 30.30
C ASP A 372 -3.26 -0.14 31.34
N PHE A 373 -4.31 0.60 31.02
CA PHE A 373 -4.94 1.49 31.98
C PHE A 373 -6.08 0.73 32.67
N ALA A 374 -5.75 0.01 33.72
CA ALA A 374 -6.71 -0.73 34.53
C ALA A 374 -7.65 0.21 35.31
#